data_b8b5cb9992f8128d2ba1d845b319bb69
#
_entry.id   b8b5cb9992f8128d2ba1d845b319bb69
#
_cell.length_a   1.000
_cell.length_b   1.000
_cell.length_c   1.000
_cell.angle_alpha   90.00
_cell.angle_beta   90.00
_cell.angle_gamma   90.00
#
_symmetry.space_group_name_H-M   'P 1'
#
loop_
_entity.id
_entity.type
_entity.pdbx_description
1 polymer ?
#
loop_
_entity_poly.entity_id
_entity_poly.type
_entity_poly.pdbx_seq_one_letter_code
_entity_poly.pdbx_strand_id
1 'polypeptide(L)'
;MKVGVVGSGNVGAGAANAMVLRGVAREIVMVDINTKRAQAEAEDILHAVPFSHSVIVRQGEYSDLDGCAVVVITAGVAQKPGETRLQLLGRNASIFKGMIPLIVSNAPDAVLVVATNPVDIMTHLTAYYAAAYGVPRHRVIGSGTTLDTARFRSILGRYLDVDPEHVHAYVLGEHGDSEVLAWSMVTVGTVPLEDYARARGISLSD
;
A
#
# COMPACT_ATOMS: atom_id res chain seq x y z
N MET A 1 -12.24 -13.03 -5.45
CA MET A 1 -12.40 -11.62 -5.04
C MET A 1 -11.96 -10.77 -6.22
N LYS A 2 -12.63 -9.65 -6.46
CA LYS A 2 -12.26 -8.62 -7.45
C LYS A 2 -11.61 -7.45 -6.71
N VAL A 3 -10.52 -6.92 -7.26
CA VAL A 3 -9.76 -5.80 -6.68
C VAL A 3 -9.61 -4.70 -7.73
N GLY A 4 -9.87 -3.46 -7.34
CA GLY A 4 -9.55 -2.28 -8.14
C GLY A 4 -8.20 -1.71 -7.72
N VAL A 5 -7.42 -1.22 -8.67
CA VAL A 5 -6.20 -0.45 -8.43
C VAL A 5 -6.36 0.89 -9.14
N VAL A 6 -6.50 1.96 -8.39
CA VAL A 6 -6.65 3.32 -8.91
C VAL A 6 -5.33 4.05 -8.83
N GLY A 7 -4.74 4.30 -9.98
CA GLY A 7 -3.39 4.77 -10.18
C GLY A 7 -2.45 3.66 -10.67
N SER A 8 -2.10 3.68 -11.95
CA SER A 8 -1.22 2.68 -12.60
C SER A 8 0.25 3.17 -12.64
N GLY A 9 0.67 3.90 -11.62
CA GLY A 9 2.08 4.26 -11.42
C GLY A 9 2.90 3.07 -10.93
N ASN A 10 4.19 3.29 -10.65
CA ASN A 10 5.10 2.23 -10.20
C ASN A 10 4.57 1.47 -8.96
N VAL A 11 3.93 2.18 -8.03
CA VAL A 11 3.34 1.56 -6.83
C VAL A 11 2.13 0.72 -7.18
N GLY A 12 1.21 1.24 -8.01
CA GLY A 12 0.00 0.51 -8.43
C GLY A 12 0.32 -0.72 -9.26
N ALA A 13 1.21 -0.58 -10.25
CA ALA A 13 1.66 -1.71 -11.07
C ALA A 13 2.40 -2.75 -10.23
N GLY A 14 3.30 -2.33 -9.34
CA GLY A 14 3.99 -3.23 -8.42
C GLY A 14 3.04 -3.98 -7.48
N ALA A 15 2.04 -3.29 -6.93
CA ALA A 15 1.02 -3.91 -6.08
C ALA A 15 0.15 -4.91 -6.87
N ALA A 16 -0.28 -4.55 -8.07
CA ALA A 16 -1.06 -5.45 -8.94
C ALA A 16 -0.26 -6.71 -9.29
N ASN A 17 1.01 -6.55 -9.68
CA ASN A 17 1.89 -7.69 -9.97
C ASN A 17 2.08 -8.59 -8.73
N ALA A 18 2.32 -8.03 -7.56
CA ALA A 18 2.43 -8.80 -6.32
C ALA A 18 1.14 -9.55 -6.00
N MET A 19 -0.02 -8.96 -6.24
CA MET A 19 -1.32 -9.62 -6.07
C MET A 19 -1.51 -10.81 -7.01
N VAL A 20 -1.05 -10.72 -8.27
CA VAL A 20 -1.03 -11.85 -9.22
C VAL A 20 -0.12 -12.96 -8.72
N LEU A 21 1.13 -12.63 -8.38
CA LEU A 21 2.11 -13.62 -7.92
C LEU A 21 1.67 -14.35 -6.63
N ARG A 22 0.90 -13.69 -5.77
CA ARG A 22 0.39 -14.26 -4.52
C ARG A 22 -1.03 -14.85 -4.64
N GLY A 23 -1.68 -14.73 -5.79
CA GLY A 23 -3.00 -15.30 -6.02
C GLY A 23 -4.11 -14.72 -5.13
N VAL A 24 -3.99 -13.47 -4.70
CA VAL A 24 -4.93 -12.85 -3.73
C VAL A 24 -6.24 -12.38 -4.35
N ALA A 25 -6.32 -12.29 -5.67
CA ALA A 25 -7.51 -11.86 -6.41
C ALA A 25 -7.82 -12.80 -7.58
N ARG A 26 -9.08 -12.83 -8.03
CA ARG A 26 -9.49 -13.49 -9.27
C ARG A 26 -9.56 -12.50 -10.45
N GLU A 27 -9.77 -11.23 -10.14
CA GLU A 27 -9.80 -10.14 -11.13
C GLU A 27 -9.16 -8.92 -10.52
N ILE A 28 -8.28 -8.25 -11.28
CA ILE A 28 -7.66 -6.97 -10.96
C ILE A 28 -8.03 -6.00 -12.08
N VAL A 29 -8.68 -4.90 -11.71
CA VAL A 29 -9.04 -3.80 -12.62
C VAL A 29 -8.12 -2.62 -12.34
N MET A 30 -7.34 -2.22 -13.33
CA MET A 30 -6.42 -1.09 -13.25
C MET A 30 -7.07 0.16 -13.87
N VAL A 31 -7.23 1.20 -13.07
CA VAL A 31 -7.85 2.48 -13.46
C VAL A 31 -6.82 3.59 -13.34
N ASP A 32 -6.63 4.36 -14.38
CA ASP A 32 -5.74 5.54 -14.38
C ASP A 32 -6.28 6.60 -15.33
N ILE A 33 -6.03 7.88 -15.04
CA ILE A 33 -6.33 8.99 -15.92
C ILE A 33 -5.61 8.84 -17.27
N ASN A 34 -4.44 8.22 -17.28
CA ASN A 34 -3.71 7.78 -18.46
C ASN A 34 -4.10 6.32 -18.79
N THR A 35 -5.20 6.15 -19.50
CA THR A 35 -5.74 4.84 -19.87
C THR A 35 -4.75 3.99 -20.65
N LYS A 36 -3.91 4.59 -21.51
CA LYS A 36 -2.87 3.88 -22.25
C LYS A 36 -1.82 3.28 -21.32
N ARG A 37 -1.45 4.01 -20.26
CA ARG A 37 -0.55 3.49 -19.24
C ARG A 37 -1.20 2.34 -18.48
N ALA A 38 -2.44 2.52 -18.02
CA ALA A 38 -3.16 1.45 -17.33
C ALA A 38 -3.27 0.18 -18.17
N GLN A 39 -3.52 0.33 -19.48
CA GLN A 39 -3.56 -0.79 -20.42
C GLN A 39 -2.19 -1.47 -20.54
N ALA A 40 -1.12 -0.71 -20.75
CA ALA A 40 0.22 -1.27 -20.92
C ALA A 40 0.68 -2.03 -19.65
N GLU A 41 0.47 -1.44 -18.47
CA GLU A 41 0.80 -2.10 -17.19
C GLU A 41 -0.06 -3.35 -16.97
N ALA A 42 -1.35 -3.31 -17.30
CA ALA A 42 -2.23 -4.47 -17.17
C ALA A 42 -1.82 -5.63 -18.08
N GLU A 43 -1.44 -5.33 -19.33
CA GLU A 43 -0.96 -6.32 -20.29
C GLU A 43 0.38 -6.93 -19.84
N ASP A 44 1.33 -6.10 -19.38
CA ASP A 44 2.61 -6.58 -18.84
C ASP A 44 2.42 -7.53 -17.64
N ILE A 45 1.55 -7.14 -16.69
CA ILE A 45 1.23 -7.97 -15.52
C ILE A 45 0.52 -9.26 -15.92
N LEU A 46 -0.37 -9.21 -16.94
CA LEU A 46 -1.07 -10.37 -17.46
C LEU A 46 -0.09 -11.44 -17.97
N HIS A 47 1.07 -11.04 -18.49
CA HIS A 47 2.09 -11.98 -18.97
C HIS A 47 2.71 -12.83 -17.83
N ALA A 48 2.59 -12.44 -16.56
CA ALA A 48 3.00 -13.24 -15.42
C ALA A 48 2.00 -14.36 -15.06
N VAL A 49 0.72 -14.23 -15.49
CA VAL A 49 -0.36 -15.15 -15.11
C VAL A 49 -0.09 -16.62 -15.52
N PRO A 50 0.46 -16.93 -16.72
CA PRO A 50 0.77 -18.31 -17.09
C PRO A 50 1.76 -19.02 -16.18
N PHE A 51 2.55 -18.26 -15.42
CA PHE A 51 3.60 -18.78 -14.51
C PHE A 51 3.23 -18.59 -13.04
N SER A 52 2.01 -18.17 -12.74
CA SER A 52 1.55 -17.85 -11.39
C SER A 52 0.14 -18.40 -11.13
N HIS A 53 -0.76 -17.56 -10.69
CA HIS A 53 -2.14 -17.91 -10.40
C HIS A 53 -3.08 -17.41 -11.51
N SER A 54 -4.18 -18.13 -11.74
CA SER A 54 -5.22 -17.71 -12.70
C SER A 54 -5.94 -16.48 -12.20
N VAL A 55 -5.58 -15.31 -12.77
CA VAL A 55 -6.11 -13.99 -12.45
C VAL A 55 -6.42 -13.27 -13.76
N ILE A 56 -7.57 -12.59 -13.81
CA ILE A 56 -7.87 -11.64 -14.90
C ILE A 56 -7.26 -10.31 -14.52
N VAL A 57 -6.38 -9.78 -15.36
CA VAL A 57 -5.81 -8.42 -15.18
C VAL A 57 -6.20 -7.61 -16.41
N ARG A 58 -6.83 -6.46 -16.19
CA ARG A 58 -7.27 -5.60 -17.31
C ARG A 58 -7.31 -4.13 -16.91
N GLN A 59 -7.15 -3.27 -17.89
CA GLN A 59 -7.52 -1.86 -17.78
C GLN A 59 -9.04 -1.74 -17.64
N GLY A 60 -9.51 -0.72 -16.91
CA GLY A 60 -10.91 -0.37 -16.78
C GLY A 60 -11.13 1.10 -16.47
N GLU A 61 -12.40 1.49 -16.45
CA GLU A 61 -12.90 2.78 -16.02
C GLU A 61 -13.43 2.70 -14.58
N TYR A 62 -13.83 3.82 -13.99
CA TYR A 62 -14.40 3.82 -12.62
C TYR A 62 -15.65 2.93 -12.52
N SER A 63 -16.46 2.83 -13.57
CA SER A 63 -17.63 1.93 -13.63
C SER A 63 -17.25 0.46 -13.51
N ASP A 64 -16.05 0.09 -13.93
CA ASP A 64 -15.54 -1.28 -13.80
C ASP A 64 -15.15 -1.66 -12.38
N LEU A 65 -15.14 -0.70 -11.43
CA LEU A 65 -14.91 -0.98 -10.02
C LEU A 65 -16.13 -1.62 -9.33
N ASP A 66 -17.28 -1.67 -10.01
CA ASP A 66 -18.44 -2.38 -9.49
C ASP A 66 -18.10 -3.83 -9.10
N GLY A 67 -18.56 -4.25 -7.92
CA GLY A 67 -18.28 -5.57 -7.35
C GLY A 67 -16.85 -5.75 -6.82
N CYS A 68 -16.01 -4.71 -6.77
CA CYS A 68 -14.72 -4.77 -6.09
C CYS A 68 -14.93 -4.92 -4.57
N ALA A 69 -14.28 -5.92 -3.99
CA ALA A 69 -14.21 -6.06 -2.53
C ALA A 69 -13.20 -5.11 -1.90
N VAL A 70 -12.16 -4.75 -2.65
CA VAL A 70 -11.08 -3.85 -2.24
C VAL A 70 -10.75 -2.92 -3.40
N VAL A 71 -10.53 -1.63 -3.10
CA VAL A 71 -9.94 -0.67 -4.02
C VAL A 71 -8.66 -0.11 -3.42
N VAL A 72 -7.54 -0.38 -4.06
CA VAL A 72 -6.21 0.14 -3.69
C VAL A 72 -6.00 1.47 -4.39
N ILE A 73 -5.72 2.53 -3.63
CA ILE A 73 -5.56 3.89 -4.11
C ILE A 73 -4.07 4.26 -4.04
N THR A 74 -3.45 4.29 -5.22
CA THR A 74 -2.04 4.67 -5.41
C THR A 74 -1.91 5.90 -6.30
N ALA A 75 -3.05 6.45 -6.75
CA ALA A 75 -3.09 7.65 -7.58
C ALA A 75 -2.58 8.86 -6.79
N GLY A 76 -1.74 9.64 -7.41
CA GLY A 76 -1.16 10.85 -6.86
C GLY A 76 -0.06 11.37 -7.77
N VAL A 77 0.51 12.51 -7.39
CA VAL A 77 1.62 13.13 -8.13
C VAL A 77 2.88 13.12 -7.27
N ALA A 78 4.02 12.93 -7.93
CA ALA A 78 5.32 13.05 -7.29
C ALA A 78 5.66 14.51 -6.98
N GLN A 79 6.48 14.72 -5.96
CA GLN A 79 7.03 16.02 -5.61
C GLN A 79 7.89 16.58 -6.76
N LYS A 80 7.68 17.84 -7.12
CA LYS A 80 8.48 18.52 -8.12
C LYS A 80 9.75 19.12 -7.48
N PRO A 81 10.83 19.32 -8.25
CA PRO A 81 11.97 20.08 -7.76
C PRO A 81 11.54 21.47 -7.24
N GLY A 82 11.96 21.82 -6.03
CA GLY A 82 11.61 23.08 -5.37
C GLY A 82 10.20 23.17 -4.78
N GLU A 83 9.39 22.13 -4.92
CA GLU A 83 8.03 22.09 -4.32
C GLU A 83 8.11 21.76 -2.84
N THR A 84 7.33 22.47 -2.01
CA THR A 84 7.22 22.15 -0.60
C THR A 84 6.30 20.95 -0.37
N ARG A 85 6.45 20.24 0.77
CA ARG A 85 5.55 19.14 1.18
C ARG A 85 4.08 19.59 1.25
N LEU A 86 3.83 20.84 1.68
CA LEU A 86 2.48 21.39 1.77
C LEU A 86 1.84 21.62 0.38
N GLN A 87 2.63 22.08 -0.59
CA GLN A 87 2.15 22.23 -1.98
C GLN A 87 1.81 20.89 -2.61
N LEU A 88 2.66 19.88 -2.41
CA LEU A 88 2.40 18.50 -2.86
C LEU A 88 1.11 17.97 -2.23
N LEU A 89 0.93 18.16 -0.92
CA LEU A 89 -0.28 17.76 -0.20
C LEU A 89 -1.53 18.41 -0.81
N GLY A 90 -1.48 19.70 -1.08
CA GLY A 90 -2.61 20.44 -1.68
C GLY A 90 -2.99 19.87 -3.06
N ARG A 91 -2.01 19.51 -3.88
CA ARG A 91 -2.26 18.88 -5.20
C ARG A 91 -2.90 17.49 -5.05
N ASN A 92 -2.35 16.65 -4.18
CA ASN A 92 -2.90 15.32 -3.93
C ASN A 92 -4.31 15.40 -3.31
N ALA A 93 -4.55 16.32 -2.38
CA ALA A 93 -5.87 16.56 -1.81
C ALA A 93 -6.91 16.95 -2.88
N SER A 94 -6.53 17.77 -3.84
CA SER A 94 -7.40 18.16 -4.97
C SER A 94 -7.73 16.97 -5.87
N ILE A 95 -6.76 16.07 -6.13
CA ILE A 95 -6.98 14.84 -6.88
C ILE A 95 -7.97 13.94 -6.13
N PHE A 96 -7.76 13.73 -4.85
CA PHE A 96 -8.62 12.87 -4.02
C PHE A 96 -10.05 13.41 -3.91
N LYS A 97 -10.21 14.73 -3.79
CA LYS A 97 -11.54 15.37 -3.79
C LYS A 97 -12.37 15.03 -5.03
N GLY A 98 -11.75 14.93 -6.20
CA GLY A 98 -12.45 14.54 -7.44
C GLY A 98 -12.57 13.02 -7.61
N MET A 99 -11.59 12.26 -7.16
CA MET A 99 -11.46 10.83 -7.42
C MET A 99 -12.30 9.97 -6.44
N ILE A 100 -12.28 10.28 -5.13
CA ILE A 100 -12.95 9.46 -4.12
C ILE A 100 -14.45 9.33 -4.37
N PRO A 101 -15.20 10.40 -4.71
CA PRO A 101 -16.60 10.28 -5.10
C PRO A 101 -16.84 9.29 -6.24
N LEU A 102 -15.98 9.28 -7.25
CA LEU A 102 -16.10 8.36 -8.39
C LEU A 102 -15.89 6.90 -7.96
N ILE A 103 -14.90 6.65 -7.09
CA ILE A 103 -14.64 5.32 -6.56
C ILE A 103 -15.84 4.82 -5.76
N VAL A 104 -16.29 5.58 -4.76
CA VAL A 104 -17.33 5.12 -3.83
C VAL A 104 -18.71 5.03 -4.47
N SER A 105 -19.00 5.83 -5.51
CA SER A 105 -20.25 5.71 -6.28
C SER A 105 -20.30 4.42 -7.11
N ASN A 106 -19.16 3.88 -7.54
CA ASN A 106 -19.09 2.67 -8.33
C ASN A 106 -18.75 1.42 -7.52
N ALA A 107 -18.11 1.58 -6.36
CA ALA A 107 -17.74 0.48 -5.46
C ALA A 107 -18.15 0.81 -4.00
N PRO A 108 -19.46 0.96 -3.70
CA PRO A 108 -19.94 1.46 -2.41
C PRO A 108 -19.62 0.52 -1.23
N ASP A 109 -19.42 -0.76 -1.50
CA ASP A 109 -19.14 -1.77 -0.48
C ASP A 109 -17.67 -2.11 -0.31
N ALA A 110 -16.80 -1.57 -1.15
CA ALA A 110 -15.38 -1.86 -1.12
C ALA A 110 -14.69 -1.34 0.16
N VAL A 111 -13.65 -2.06 0.59
CA VAL A 111 -12.64 -1.52 1.49
C VAL A 111 -11.66 -0.69 0.67
N LEU A 112 -11.43 0.55 1.09
CA LEU A 112 -10.50 1.47 0.45
C LEU A 112 -9.14 1.38 1.14
N VAL A 113 -8.10 0.99 0.39
CA VAL A 113 -6.71 0.91 0.89
C VAL A 113 -5.90 2.03 0.26
N VAL A 114 -5.48 2.98 1.07
CA VAL A 114 -4.72 4.16 0.63
C VAL A 114 -3.22 3.91 0.77
N ALA A 115 -2.47 4.08 -0.32
CA ALA A 115 -1.01 3.99 -0.34
C ALA A 115 -0.34 5.26 -0.87
N THR A 116 -1.11 6.30 -1.17
CA THR A 116 -0.61 7.59 -1.66
C THR A 116 -0.08 8.42 -0.50
N ASN A 117 1.15 8.93 -0.64
CA ASN A 117 1.77 9.80 0.36
C ASN A 117 1.30 11.27 0.26
N PRO A 118 1.26 11.98 1.41
CA PRO A 118 1.50 11.50 2.78
C PRO A 118 0.33 10.64 3.28
N VAL A 119 0.59 9.35 3.53
CA VAL A 119 -0.45 8.32 3.65
C VAL A 119 -1.46 8.57 4.77
N ASP A 120 -1.02 9.04 5.93
CA ASP A 120 -1.92 9.28 7.06
C ASP A 120 -2.94 10.37 6.75
N ILE A 121 -2.49 11.49 6.17
CA ILE A 121 -3.36 12.60 5.77
C ILE A 121 -4.27 12.20 4.62
N MET A 122 -3.73 11.48 3.61
CA MET A 122 -4.51 11.05 2.46
C MET A 122 -5.56 10.02 2.86
N THR A 123 -5.28 9.14 3.83
CA THR A 123 -6.25 8.20 4.42
C THR A 123 -7.36 8.96 5.14
N HIS A 124 -7.01 9.97 5.94
CA HIS A 124 -7.99 10.82 6.62
C HIS A 124 -8.90 11.56 5.62
N LEU A 125 -8.32 12.16 4.56
CA LEU A 125 -9.07 12.83 3.51
C LEU A 125 -9.97 11.85 2.74
N THR A 126 -9.50 10.64 2.47
CA THR A 126 -10.32 9.58 1.87
C THR A 126 -11.53 9.26 2.72
N ALA A 127 -11.33 9.05 4.02
CA ALA A 127 -12.43 8.80 4.96
C ALA A 127 -13.41 9.99 5.04
N TYR A 128 -12.89 11.20 5.02
CA TYR A 128 -13.71 12.42 5.03
C TYR A 128 -14.59 12.54 3.78
N TYR A 129 -14.02 12.35 2.58
CA TYR A 129 -14.79 12.45 1.33
C TYR A 129 -15.75 11.26 1.16
N ALA A 130 -15.33 10.05 1.53
CA ALA A 130 -16.14 8.84 1.42
C ALA A 130 -17.34 8.84 2.39
N ALA A 131 -17.23 9.49 3.55
CA ALA A 131 -18.31 9.61 4.53
C ALA A 131 -19.56 10.29 3.95
N ALA A 132 -19.40 11.25 3.04
CA ALA A 132 -20.53 11.91 2.36
C ALA A 132 -21.35 10.95 1.48
N TYR A 133 -20.80 9.77 1.17
CA TYR A 133 -21.43 8.70 0.38
C TYR A 133 -21.81 7.50 1.24
N GLY A 134 -21.80 7.64 2.56
CA GLY A 134 -22.20 6.59 3.50
C GLY A 134 -21.15 5.53 3.77
N VAL A 135 -19.92 5.69 3.30
CA VAL A 135 -18.83 4.73 3.58
C VAL A 135 -18.35 4.91 5.02
N PRO A 136 -18.43 3.90 5.87
CA PRO A 136 -18.00 4.01 7.27
C PRO A 136 -16.47 4.01 7.38
N ARG A 137 -15.94 4.72 8.40
CA ARG A 137 -14.48 4.91 8.57
C ARG A 137 -13.69 3.62 8.63
N HIS A 138 -14.23 2.55 9.19
CA HIS A 138 -13.53 1.26 9.31
C HIS A 138 -13.31 0.56 7.96
N ARG A 139 -13.92 1.04 6.88
CA ARG A 139 -13.65 0.57 5.51
C ARG A 139 -12.59 1.42 4.78
N VAL A 140 -11.97 2.38 5.45
CA VAL A 140 -10.87 3.18 4.88
C VAL A 140 -9.61 2.93 5.70
N ILE A 141 -8.59 2.37 5.05
CA ILE A 141 -7.35 1.91 5.69
C ILE A 141 -6.18 2.53 4.93
N GLY A 142 -5.20 3.07 5.66
CA GLY A 142 -3.91 3.44 5.09
C GLY A 142 -2.91 2.29 5.13
N SER A 143 -1.96 2.24 4.20
CA SER A 143 -0.84 1.30 4.28
C SER A 143 0.05 1.55 5.50
N GLY A 144 0.02 2.77 6.04
CA GLY A 144 0.69 3.18 7.27
C GLY A 144 2.18 2.83 7.26
N THR A 145 2.66 2.37 8.38
CA THR A 145 4.07 1.96 8.61
C THR A 145 4.37 0.51 8.21
N THR A 146 3.53 -0.12 7.38
CA THR A 146 3.75 -1.50 6.93
C THR A 146 5.07 -1.67 6.18
N LEU A 147 5.40 -0.70 5.29
CA LEU A 147 6.64 -0.72 4.54
C LEU A 147 7.85 -0.47 5.45
N ASP A 148 7.73 0.43 6.40
CA ASP A 148 8.81 0.75 7.36
C ASP A 148 9.07 -0.42 8.28
N THR A 149 8.01 -1.09 8.72
CA THR A 149 8.10 -2.38 9.43
C THR A 149 8.86 -3.43 8.62
N ALA A 150 8.56 -3.57 7.32
CA ALA A 150 9.27 -4.51 6.46
C ALA A 150 10.74 -4.14 6.28
N ARG A 151 11.06 -2.85 6.15
CA ARG A 151 12.44 -2.33 6.10
C ARG A 151 13.19 -2.63 7.39
N PHE A 152 12.58 -2.30 8.53
CA PHE A 152 13.14 -2.57 9.85
C PHE A 152 13.48 -4.05 10.03
N ARG A 153 12.54 -4.94 9.73
CA ARG A 153 12.76 -6.40 9.76
C ARG A 153 13.88 -6.84 8.85
N SER A 154 13.93 -6.33 7.62
CA SER A 154 14.94 -6.69 6.64
C SER A 154 16.35 -6.21 7.03
N ILE A 155 16.47 -4.99 7.57
CA ILE A 155 17.74 -4.44 8.01
C ILE A 155 18.24 -5.21 9.25
N LEU A 156 17.34 -5.40 10.22
CA LEU A 156 17.67 -6.11 11.45
C LEU A 156 18.01 -7.59 11.19
N GLY A 157 17.27 -8.27 10.31
CA GLY A 157 17.58 -9.64 9.90
C GLY A 157 18.97 -9.75 9.31
N ARG A 158 19.37 -8.80 8.46
CA ARG A 158 20.72 -8.75 7.89
C ARG A 158 21.79 -8.51 8.95
N TYR A 159 21.52 -7.61 9.90
CA TYR A 159 22.43 -7.32 11.01
C TYR A 159 22.65 -8.55 11.92
N LEU A 160 21.57 -9.29 12.17
CA LEU A 160 21.59 -10.47 13.05
C LEU A 160 21.99 -11.77 12.34
N ASP A 161 22.21 -11.73 11.03
CA ASP A 161 22.47 -12.89 10.16
C ASP A 161 21.37 -13.96 10.29
N VAL A 162 20.11 -13.52 10.16
CA VAL A 162 18.91 -14.36 10.14
C VAL A 162 17.96 -13.96 9.02
N ASP A 163 17.14 -14.90 8.57
CA ASP A 163 16.09 -14.60 7.60
C ASP A 163 15.10 -13.58 8.20
N PRO A 164 14.81 -12.47 7.50
CA PRO A 164 13.83 -11.47 7.93
C PRO A 164 12.44 -12.02 8.26
N GLU A 165 12.06 -13.20 7.74
CA GLU A 165 10.80 -13.86 8.12
C GLU A 165 10.75 -14.24 9.59
N HIS A 166 11.90 -14.52 10.19
CA HIS A 166 12.01 -14.85 11.61
C HIS A 166 12.17 -13.63 12.53
N VAL A 167 12.31 -12.43 11.96
CA VAL A 167 12.36 -11.18 12.73
C VAL A 167 10.95 -10.62 12.90
N HIS A 168 10.46 -10.59 14.11
CA HIS A 168 9.19 -9.95 14.48
C HIS A 168 9.50 -8.59 15.09
N ALA A 169 9.25 -7.54 14.33
CA ALA A 169 9.50 -6.16 14.70
C ALA A 169 8.41 -5.29 14.10
N TYR A 170 8.16 -4.13 14.69
CA TYR A 170 7.10 -3.21 14.27
C TYR A 170 7.60 -1.77 14.28
N VAL A 171 7.17 -1.02 13.30
CA VAL A 171 7.23 0.45 13.28
C VAL A 171 5.81 0.96 13.48
N LEU A 172 5.62 1.89 14.40
CA LEU A 172 4.32 2.39 14.85
C LEU A 172 4.25 3.91 14.67
N GLY A 173 3.03 4.45 14.62
CA GLY A 173 2.78 5.88 14.52
C GLY A 173 2.53 6.35 13.10
N GLU A 174 2.86 7.60 12.83
CA GLU A 174 2.75 8.22 11.51
C GLU A 174 3.82 7.66 10.56
N HIS A 175 3.47 7.43 9.31
CA HIS A 175 4.47 7.11 8.28
C HIS A 175 5.26 8.38 7.92
N GLY A 176 6.39 8.60 8.58
CA GLY A 176 7.23 9.79 8.41
C GLY A 176 8.24 9.97 9.55
N ASP A 177 8.67 11.22 9.72
CA ASP A 177 9.78 11.55 10.66
C ASP A 177 9.43 11.30 12.14
N SER A 178 8.15 11.10 12.48
CA SER A 178 7.65 10.82 13.83
C SER A 178 7.35 9.34 14.09
N GLU A 179 7.72 8.45 13.18
CA GLU A 179 7.55 7.01 13.38
C GLU A 179 8.41 6.49 14.54
N VAL A 180 7.93 5.45 15.20
CA VAL A 180 8.58 4.83 16.34
C VAL A 180 8.92 3.38 16.06
N LEU A 181 10.19 3.02 16.10
CA LEU A 181 10.64 1.63 16.05
C LEU A 181 10.39 0.99 17.43
N ALA A 182 9.54 -0.02 17.49
CA ALA A 182 9.14 -0.67 18.75
C ALA A 182 10.18 -1.70 19.21
N TRP A 183 11.36 -1.25 19.59
CA TRP A 183 12.50 -2.10 19.98
C TRP A 183 12.16 -3.11 21.08
N SER A 184 11.38 -2.71 22.08
CA SER A 184 10.97 -3.58 23.20
C SER A 184 10.07 -4.75 22.76
N MET A 185 9.51 -4.69 21.55
CA MET A 185 8.66 -5.74 20.98
C MET A 185 9.42 -6.67 20.02
N VAL A 186 10.70 -6.43 19.79
CA VAL A 186 11.47 -7.19 18.81
C VAL A 186 11.78 -8.58 19.34
N THR A 187 11.45 -9.60 18.53
CA THR A 187 11.85 -10.99 18.77
C THR A 187 12.44 -11.60 17.51
N VAL A 188 13.33 -12.58 17.69
CA VAL A 188 13.81 -13.46 16.61
C VAL A 188 13.20 -14.84 16.86
N GLY A 189 12.25 -15.23 16.01
CA GLY A 189 11.37 -16.33 16.34
C GLY A 189 10.54 -15.97 17.60
N THR A 190 10.72 -16.75 18.66
CA THR A 190 10.07 -16.52 19.96
C THR A 190 10.99 -15.90 21.00
N VAL A 191 12.25 -15.64 20.64
CA VAL A 191 13.30 -15.18 21.59
C VAL A 191 13.39 -13.64 21.56
N PRO A 192 13.32 -12.95 22.71
CA PRO A 192 13.55 -11.52 22.76
C PRO A 192 14.90 -11.12 22.16
N LEU A 193 14.98 -9.96 21.50
CA LEU A 193 16.16 -9.49 20.78
C LEU A 193 17.43 -9.51 21.65
N GLU A 194 17.34 -9.00 22.88
CA GLU A 194 18.48 -8.92 23.80
C GLU A 194 19.05 -10.30 24.18
N ASP A 195 18.15 -11.26 24.42
CA ASP A 195 18.54 -12.63 24.76
C ASP A 195 19.13 -13.35 23.54
N TYR A 196 18.55 -13.13 22.35
CA TYR A 196 19.08 -13.65 21.11
C TYR A 196 20.50 -13.11 20.84
N ALA A 197 20.68 -11.81 20.91
CA ALA A 197 21.96 -11.15 20.69
C ALA A 197 23.03 -11.63 21.69
N ARG A 198 22.67 -11.72 22.98
CA ARG A 198 23.56 -12.24 24.02
C ARG A 198 23.99 -13.67 23.72
N ALA A 199 23.07 -14.55 23.34
CA ALA A 199 23.38 -15.95 23.03
C ALA A 199 24.28 -16.09 21.80
N ARG A 200 24.24 -15.14 20.87
CA ARG A 200 25.03 -15.11 19.64
C ARG A 200 26.31 -14.26 19.74
N GLY A 201 26.53 -13.58 20.85
CA GLY A 201 27.67 -12.67 21.03
C GLY A 201 27.59 -11.42 20.12
N ILE A 202 26.38 -10.99 19.76
CA ILE A 202 26.13 -9.82 18.89
C ILE A 202 25.98 -8.58 19.79
N SER A 203 26.73 -7.50 19.48
CA SER A 203 26.55 -6.20 20.14
C SER A 203 25.29 -5.50 19.57
N LEU A 204 24.48 -4.93 20.45
CA LEU A 204 23.33 -4.08 20.07
C LEU A 204 23.61 -2.58 20.30
N SER A 205 24.87 -2.21 20.51
CA SER A 205 25.26 -0.85 20.98
C SER A 205 25.66 0.11 19.85
N ASP A 206 25.53 -0.26 18.58
CA ASP A 206 25.96 0.57 17.44
C ASP A 206 24.80 0.94 16.51
#